data_b28037540b995295346fd30bb0df0915
#
_entry.id   b28037540b995295346fd30bb0df0915
#
_cell.length_a   1.000
_cell.length_b   1.000
_cell.length_c   1.000
_cell.angle_alpha   90.00
_cell.angle_beta   90.00
_cell.angle_gamma   90.00
#
_symmetry.space_group_name_H-M   'P 1'
#
loop_
_entity.id
_entity.type
_entity.pdbx_description
1 polymer ?
#
loop_
_entity_poly.entity_id
_entity_poly.type
_entity_poly.pdbx_seq_one_letter_code
_entity_poly.pdbx_strand_id
1 'polypeptide(L)'
;LFQNYQLFPHMSVAKNIAAGLGKDVSAEDRDRIVRAELQRFSLVGFENRYPLQLSGGQQQRVALARMLAARPAILMLDEPFSALDSHLKAQLEQNMQALFDSFDGSIMYVSHDIDEAYRLCDRIAVVDNGKIESIGTPGETVGRPSSLAAMKLSGCKNMTRCEYRGAHTVWCPEWGVELNVDEEVPENAIYLGVRASYIHLATGHCPRNVYRARALHVSDSRFEHWVTLDFETEKHSEHQRAQGAYLEKSYVQLKQDKLAVRQDEFIQAGDVVDLCIPPSAIYTVTH
;
A
#
# COMPACT_ATOMS: atom_id res chain seq x y z
N LEU A 1 -5.94 -4.43 18.80
CA LEU A 1 -6.43 -5.71 18.33
C LEU A 1 -5.25 -6.50 17.82
N PHE A 2 -5.09 -7.75 18.22
CA PHE A 2 -4.02 -8.62 17.73
C PHE A 2 -4.54 -9.52 16.63
N GLN A 3 -3.67 -10.04 15.76
CA GLN A 3 -4.00 -10.90 14.61
C GLN A 3 -4.96 -12.08 14.92
N ASN A 4 -4.98 -12.58 16.15
CA ASN A 4 -5.81 -13.73 16.57
C ASN A 4 -7.07 -13.32 17.35
N TYR A 5 -7.55 -12.06 17.22
CA TYR A 5 -8.71 -11.50 17.92
C TYR A 5 -8.70 -11.65 19.46
N GLN A 6 -7.92 -12.56 19.99
CA GLN A 6 -7.74 -12.89 21.41
C GLN A 6 -9.04 -12.91 22.23
N LEU A 7 -10.09 -13.52 21.66
CA LEU A 7 -11.31 -13.75 22.39
C LEU A 7 -11.09 -14.80 23.48
N PHE A 8 -11.79 -14.64 24.60
CA PHE A 8 -11.79 -15.64 25.66
C PHE A 8 -12.60 -16.85 25.22
N PRO A 9 -12.00 -18.03 24.92
CA PRO A 9 -12.70 -19.16 24.29
C PRO A 9 -13.77 -19.80 25.20
N HIS A 10 -13.62 -19.63 26.51
CA HIS A 10 -14.53 -20.14 27.52
C HIS A 10 -15.67 -19.16 27.87
N MET A 11 -15.72 -18.01 27.25
CA MET A 11 -16.76 -16.98 27.44
C MET A 11 -17.64 -16.88 26.20
N SER A 12 -18.94 -16.65 26.44
CA SER A 12 -19.87 -16.33 25.34
C SER A 12 -19.58 -14.96 24.74
N VAL A 13 -20.19 -14.64 23.60
CA VAL A 13 -20.09 -13.33 22.94
C VAL A 13 -20.38 -12.19 23.90
N ALA A 14 -21.52 -12.24 24.58
CA ALA A 14 -21.92 -11.22 25.56
C ALA A 14 -20.87 -11.07 26.68
N LYS A 15 -20.35 -12.18 27.19
CA LYS A 15 -19.33 -12.18 28.25
C LYS A 15 -17.96 -11.65 27.72
N ASN A 16 -17.63 -11.97 26.49
CA ASN A 16 -16.43 -11.39 25.85
C ASN A 16 -16.53 -9.87 25.76
N ILE A 17 -17.66 -9.32 25.28
CA ILE A 17 -17.89 -7.87 25.22
C ILE A 17 -17.87 -7.27 26.65
N ALA A 18 -18.58 -7.88 27.60
CA ALA A 18 -18.60 -7.42 28.98
C ALA A 18 -17.22 -7.41 29.66
N ALA A 19 -16.30 -8.28 29.23
CA ALA A 19 -14.94 -8.32 29.76
C ALA A 19 -14.09 -7.07 29.40
N GLY A 20 -14.53 -6.28 28.40
CA GLY A 20 -13.93 -4.97 28.11
C GLY A 20 -14.28 -3.89 29.12
N LEU A 21 -15.33 -4.07 29.89
CA LEU A 21 -15.83 -3.09 30.85
C LEU A 21 -15.05 -3.14 32.18
N GLY A 22 -14.81 -1.98 32.75
CA GLY A 22 -14.19 -1.84 34.07
C GLY A 22 -15.04 -2.50 35.18
N LYS A 23 -14.41 -2.80 36.32
CA LYS A 23 -15.06 -3.43 37.48
C LYS A 23 -16.10 -2.50 38.12
N ASP A 24 -15.94 -1.20 37.94
CA ASP A 24 -16.78 -0.16 38.57
C ASP A 24 -18.08 0.09 37.83
N VAL A 25 -18.33 -0.59 36.69
CA VAL A 25 -19.55 -0.48 35.90
C VAL A 25 -20.65 -1.31 36.57
N SER A 26 -21.79 -0.67 36.86
CA SER A 26 -22.94 -1.35 37.46
C SER A 26 -23.45 -2.51 36.57
N ALA A 27 -24.12 -3.51 37.15
CA ALA A 27 -24.66 -4.63 36.36
C ALA A 27 -25.66 -4.15 35.30
N GLU A 28 -26.50 -3.17 35.64
CA GLU A 28 -27.49 -2.60 34.74
C GLU A 28 -26.83 -1.85 33.56
N ASP A 29 -25.83 -1.01 33.81
CA ASP A 29 -25.08 -0.33 32.80
C ASP A 29 -24.28 -1.29 31.91
N ARG A 30 -23.71 -2.35 32.51
CA ARG A 30 -23.02 -3.42 31.80
C ARG A 30 -23.94 -4.08 30.77
N ASP A 31 -25.13 -4.47 31.17
CA ASP A 31 -26.12 -5.07 30.28
C ASP A 31 -26.55 -4.11 29.16
N ARG A 32 -26.75 -2.85 29.52
CA ARG A 32 -27.10 -1.80 28.54
C ARG A 32 -26.00 -1.60 27.49
N ILE A 33 -24.73 -1.49 27.91
CA ILE A 33 -23.58 -1.32 27.01
C ILE A 33 -23.42 -2.56 26.14
N VAL A 34 -23.48 -3.76 26.72
CA VAL A 34 -23.33 -5.00 25.93
C VAL A 34 -24.42 -5.10 24.85
N ARG A 35 -25.66 -4.77 25.16
CA ARG A 35 -26.76 -4.77 24.18
C ARG A 35 -26.50 -3.73 23.05
N ALA A 36 -26.03 -2.55 23.41
CA ALA A 36 -25.72 -1.52 22.44
C ALA A 36 -24.59 -1.96 21.48
N GLU A 37 -23.53 -2.57 22.01
CA GLU A 37 -22.43 -3.07 21.18
C GLU A 37 -22.86 -4.28 20.32
N LEU A 38 -23.68 -5.18 20.82
CA LEU A 38 -24.27 -6.27 20.04
C LEU A 38 -25.06 -5.74 18.83
N GLN A 39 -25.86 -4.70 19.04
CA GLN A 39 -26.61 -4.03 17.95
C GLN A 39 -25.67 -3.35 16.97
N ARG A 40 -24.71 -2.55 17.46
CA ARG A 40 -23.73 -1.80 16.66
C ARG A 40 -22.95 -2.71 15.72
N PHE A 41 -22.54 -3.89 16.18
CA PHE A 41 -21.75 -4.85 15.42
C PHE A 41 -22.57 -5.96 14.74
N SER A 42 -23.91 -5.84 14.69
CA SER A 42 -24.79 -6.86 14.10
C SER A 42 -24.57 -8.26 14.66
N LEU A 43 -24.47 -8.34 15.99
CA LEU A 43 -24.25 -9.57 16.75
C LEU A 43 -25.48 -9.99 17.55
N VAL A 44 -26.65 -9.38 17.32
CA VAL A 44 -27.93 -9.75 17.94
C VAL A 44 -28.26 -11.18 17.55
N GLY A 45 -28.64 -12.01 18.56
CA GLY A 45 -28.89 -13.44 18.40
C GLY A 45 -27.64 -14.34 18.54
N PHE A 46 -26.45 -13.74 18.74
CA PHE A 46 -25.20 -14.47 18.97
C PHE A 46 -24.73 -14.40 20.43
N GLU A 47 -25.46 -13.76 21.32
CA GLU A 47 -25.08 -13.42 22.71
C GLU A 47 -24.54 -14.63 23.50
N ASN A 48 -25.12 -15.78 23.29
CA ASN A 48 -24.80 -17.01 24.01
C ASN A 48 -23.82 -17.92 23.26
N ARG A 49 -23.43 -17.59 22.03
CA ARG A 49 -22.47 -18.38 21.29
C ARG A 49 -21.05 -18.17 21.84
N TYR A 50 -20.22 -19.19 21.63
CA TYR A 50 -18.80 -19.18 22.00
C TYR A 50 -17.94 -18.89 20.74
N PRO A 51 -16.71 -18.41 20.90
CA PRO A 51 -15.82 -18.06 19.76
C PRO A 51 -15.69 -19.16 18.70
N LEU A 52 -15.59 -20.44 19.11
CA LEU A 52 -15.51 -21.57 18.18
C LEU A 52 -16.77 -21.79 17.31
N GLN A 53 -17.87 -21.18 17.66
CA GLN A 53 -19.15 -21.26 16.94
C GLN A 53 -19.34 -20.07 15.98
N LEU A 54 -18.33 -19.23 15.83
CA LEU A 54 -18.36 -18.00 15.04
C LEU A 54 -17.42 -18.10 13.84
N SER A 55 -17.82 -17.49 12.73
CA SER A 55 -16.89 -17.24 11.62
C SER A 55 -15.79 -16.22 12.02
N GLY A 56 -14.68 -16.17 11.28
CA GLY A 56 -13.59 -15.24 11.54
C GLY A 56 -14.06 -13.77 11.60
N GLY A 57 -14.92 -13.35 10.67
CA GLY A 57 -15.48 -12.00 10.69
C GLY A 57 -16.43 -11.74 11.87
N GLN A 58 -17.16 -12.77 12.35
CA GLN A 58 -17.95 -12.63 13.58
C GLN A 58 -17.06 -12.50 14.80
N GLN A 59 -15.98 -13.30 14.89
CA GLN A 59 -15.01 -13.19 15.98
C GLN A 59 -14.36 -11.81 16.02
N GLN A 60 -13.99 -11.27 14.87
CA GLN A 60 -13.44 -9.91 14.75
C GLN A 60 -14.43 -8.86 15.27
N ARG A 61 -15.69 -8.92 14.87
CA ARG A 61 -16.73 -8.00 15.36
C ARG A 61 -16.92 -8.08 16.86
N VAL A 62 -16.85 -9.27 17.45
CA VAL A 62 -16.88 -9.44 18.91
C VAL A 62 -15.66 -8.80 19.58
N ALA A 63 -14.47 -8.94 18.99
CA ALA A 63 -13.26 -8.35 19.52
C ALA A 63 -13.31 -6.81 19.48
N LEU A 64 -13.80 -6.25 18.38
CA LEU A 64 -14.01 -4.80 18.23
C LEU A 64 -15.06 -4.30 19.25
N ALA A 65 -16.19 -4.98 19.37
CA ALA A 65 -17.21 -4.65 20.35
C ALA A 65 -16.67 -4.65 21.79
N ARG A 66 -15.85 -5.65 22.14
CA ARG A 66 -15.17 -5.71 23.45
C ARG A 66 -14.25 -4.51 23.69
N MET A 67 -13.46 -4.13 22.69
CA MET A 67 -12.54 -3.00 22.83
C MET A 67 -13.29 -1.67 23.00
N LEU A 68 -14.33 -1.45 22.23
CA LEU A 68 -15.10 -0.20 22.25
C LEU A 68 -16.01 -0.09 23.46
N ALA A 69 -16.48 -1.21 24.00
CA ALA A 69 -17.21 -1.23 25.28
C ALA A 69 -16.43 -0.53 26.40
N ALA A 70 -15.09 -0.63 26.37
CA ALA A 70 -14.21 0.03 27.32
C ALA A 70 -14.14 1.57 27.18
N ARG A 71 -14.67 2.15 26.07
CA ARG A 71 -14.56 3.57 25.72
C ARG A 71 -13.13 4.10 25.83
N PRO A 72 -12.17 3.47 25.14
CA PRO A 72 -10.76 3.88 25.23
C PRO A 72 -10.57 5.28 24.64
N ALA A 73 -9.60 6.05 25.16
CA ALA A 73 -9.18 7.31 24.56
C ALA A 73 -8.33 7.08 23.29
N ILE A 74 -7.66 5.92 23.22
CA ILE A 74 -6.83 5.51 22.09
C ILE A 74 -7.20 4.09 21.68
N LEU A 75 -7.51 3.91 20.41
CA LEU A 75 -7.76 2.62 19.79
C LEU A 75 -6.53 2.16 19.02
N MET A 76 -5.98 0.99 19.37
CA MET A 76 -4.80 0.43 18.68
C MET A 76 -5.20 -0.81 17.90
N LEU A 77 -5.01 -0.78 16.58
CA LEU A 77 -5.33 -1.85 15.65
C LEU A 77 -4.04 -2.30 14.95
N ASP A 78 -3.71 -3.57 15.11
CA ASP A 78 -2.51 -4.17 14.52
C ASP A 78 -2.96 -5.22 13.49
N GLU A 79 -2.75 -4.91 12.21
CA GLU A 79 -3.12 -5.70 11.04
C GLU A 79 -4.54 -6.33 11.14
N PRO A 80 -5.60 -5.55 11.37
CA PRO A 80 -6.91 -6.10 11.69
C PRO A 80 -7.52 -6.93 10.55
N PHE A 81 -7.06 -6.77 9.30
CA PHE A 81 -7.62 -7.45 8.14
C PHE A 81 -6.72 -8.53 7.52
N SER A 82 -5.52 -8.77 8.08
CA SER A 82 -4.52 -9.66 7.49
C SER A 82 -4.96 -11.12 7.31
N ALA A 83 -5.92 -11.59 8.13
CA ALA A 83 -6.41 -12.96 8.10
C ALA A 83 -7.73 -13.16 7.32
N LEU A 84 -8.17 -12.14 6.56
CA LEU A 84 -9.47 -12.15 5.88
C LEU A 84 -9.32 -12.36 4.37
N ASP A 85 -10.30 -13.03 3.78
CA ASP A 85 -10.45 -13.06 2.33
C ASP A 85 -10.88 -11.68 1.78
N SER A 86 -10.61 -11.43 0.49
CA SER A 86 -10.80 -10.12 -0.14
C SER A 86 -12.25 -9.60 -0.08
N HIS A 87 -13.24 -10.49 -0.14
CA HIS A 87 -14.65 -10.10 -0.12
C HIS A 87 -15.07 -9.66 1.29
N LEU A 88 -14.70 -10.42 2.30
CA LEU A 88 -14.99 -10.11 3.70
C LEU A 88 -14.22 -8.86 4.16
N LYS A 89 -12.97 -8.70 3.67
CA LYS A 89 -12.14 -7.51 3.90
C LYS A 89 -12.85 -6.24 3.46
N ALA A 90 -13.36 -6.19 2.22
CA ALA A 90 -14.04 -4.99 1.69
C ALA A 90 -15.27 -4.58 2.51
N GLN A 91 -16.09 -5.54 2.95
CA GLN A 91 -17.24 -5.25 3.84
C GLN A 91 -16.81 -4.71 5.19
N LEU A 92 -15.74 -5.26 5.75
CA LEU A 92 -15.25 -4.84 7.07
C LEU A 92 -14.54 -3.48 7.02
N GLU A 93 -13.83 -3.16 5.95
CA GLU A 93 -13.27 -1.83 5.72
C GLU A 93 -14.33 -0.74 5.75
N GLN A 94 -15.47 -0.94 5.06
CA GLN A 94 -16.58 0.01 5.09
C GLN A 94 -17.14 0.20 6.50
N ASN A 95 -17.29 -0.90 7.25
CA ASN A 95 -17.74 -0.83 8.64
C ASN A 95 -16.73 -0.13 9.56
N MET A 96 -15.43 -0.33 9.29
CA MET A 96 -14.36 0.33 10.04
C MET A 96 -14.30 1.83 9.77
N GLN A 97 -14.53 2.27 8.53
CA GLN A 97 -14.62 3.70 8.22
C GLN A 97 -15.72 4.37 9.06
N ALA A 98 -16.94 3.82 9.03
CA ALA A 98 -18.05 4.35 9.83
C ALA A 98 -17.76 4.31 11.35
N LEU A 99 -16.98 3.32 11.81
CA LEU A 99 -16.50 3.24 13.18
C LEU A 99 -15.53 4.37 13.50
N PHE A 100 -14.55 4.61 12.62
CA PHE A 100 -13.52 5.64 12.81
C PHE A 100 -14.16 7.03 12.82
N ASP A 101 -15.09 7.29 11.90
CA ASP A 101 -15.84 8.57 11.83
C ASP A 101 -16.66 8.85 13.10
N SER A 102 -17.10 7.80 13.80
CA SER A 102 -17.90 7.90 15.03
C SER A 102 -17.09 7.81 16.32
N PHE A 103 -15.78 7.55 16.24
CA PHE A 103 -14.93 7.36 17.41
C PHE A 103 -14.39 8.70 17.91
N ASP A 104 -14.74 9.03 19.16
CA ASP A 104 -14.26 10.25 19.83
C ASP A 104 -12.91 9.97 20.53
N GLY A 105 -11.85 9.84 19.77
CA GLY A 105 -10.51 9.53 20.29
C GLY A 105 -9.49 9.39 19.17
N SER A 106 -8.26 9.01 19.54
CA SER A 106 -7.19 8.78 18.57
C SER A 106 -7.15 7.31 18.16
N ILE A 107 -6.91 7.05 16.87
CA ILE A 107 -6.76 5.69 16.34
C ILE A 107 -5.35 5.51 15.83
N MET A 108 -4.67 4.47 16.31
CA MET A 108 -3.40 3.99 15.77
C MET A 108 -3.67 2.71 14.98
N TYR A 109 -3.41 2.77 13.69
CA TYR A 109 -3.66 1.68 12.76
C TYR A 109 -2.34 1.19 12.17
N VAL A 110 -2.01 -0.08 12.35
CA VAL A 110 -0.82 -0.71 11.76
C VAL A 110 -1.27 -1.63 10.63
N SER A 111 -0.70 -1.44 9.45
CA SER A 111 -0.94 -2.28 8.28
C SER A 111 0.30 -2.33 7.39
N HIS A 112 0.48 -3.42 6.67
CA HIS A 112 1.42 -3.51 5.54
C HIS A 112 0.76 -3.18 4.19
N ASP A 113 -0.55 -2.97 4.17
CA ASP A 113 -1.34 -2.61 3.00
C ASP A 113 -1.49 -1.08 2.93
N ILE A 114 -0.77 -0.46 2.00
CA ILE A 114 -0.80 0.99 1.83
C ILE A 114 -2.17 1.51 1.39
N ASP A 115 -2.95 0.70 0.67
CA ASP A 115 -4.28 1.08 0.22
C ASP A 115 -5.27 1.16 1.38
N GLU A 116 -5.14 0.28 2.39
CA GLU A 116 -5.88 0.40 3.65
C GLU A 116 -5.55 1.71 4.37
N ALA A 117 -4.25 1.96 4.58
CA ALA A 117 -3.79 3.17 5.25
C ALA A 117 -4.23 4.45 4.50
N TYR A 118 -4.19 4.42 3.16
CA TYR A 118 -4.63 5.54 2.32
C TYR A 118 -6.12 5.87 2.49
N ARG A 119 -6.96 4.83 2.64
CA ARG A 119 -8.41 5.00 2.78
C ARG A 119 -8.87 5.33 4.20
N LEU A 120 -8.15 4.84 5.21
CA LEU A 120 -8.62 4.84 6.59
C LEU A 120 -7.92 5.84 7.50
N CYS A 121 -6.75 6.37 7.12
CA CYS A 121 -5.92 7.17 8.00
C CYS A 121 -5.80 8.63 7.53
N ASP A 122 -5.81 9.57 8.47
CA ASP A 122 -5.53 10.99 8.19
C ASP A 122 -4.04 11.25 7.99
N ARG A 123 -3.19 10.44 8.62
CA ARG A 123 -1.73 10.52 8.52
C ARG A 123 -1.12 9.12 8.47
N ILE A 124 -0.07 8.98 7.68
CA ILE A 124 0.70 7.74 7.53
C ILE A 124 2.12 7.98 8.03
N ALA A 125 2.58 7.12 8.92
CA ALA A 125 3.99 7.02 9.31
C ALA A 125 4.57 5.76 8.65
N VAL A 126 5.57 5.93 7.80
CA VAL A 126 6.32 4.82 7.19
C VAL A 126 7.42 4.41 8.14
N VAL A 127 7.42 3.13 8.52
CA VAL A 127 8.43 2.55 9.42
C VAL A 127 9.27 1.55 8.65
N ASP A 128 10.59 1.73 8.67
CA ASP A 128 11.55 0.76 8.13
C ASP A 128 12.69 0.56 9.12
N ASN A 129 13.15 -0.69 9.29
CA ASN A 129 14.23 -1.06 10.22
C ASN A 129 14.09 -0.46 11.63
N GLY A 130 12.85 -0.38 12.15
CA GLY A 130 12.55 0.13 13.49
C GLY A 130 12.62 1.66 13.63
N LYS A 131 12.70 2.41 12.53
CA LYS A 131 12.71 3.86 12.50
C LYS A 131 11.56 4.40 11.67
N ILE A 132 11.10 5.59 12.04
CA ILE A 132 10.14 6.32 11.22
C ILE A 132 10.92 7.05 10.11
N GLU A 133 10.71 6.63 8.87
CA GLU A 133 11.37 7.19 7.70
C GLU A 133 10.64 8.43 7.16
N SER A 134 9.31 8.45 7.27
CA SER A 134 8.51 9.59 6.88
C SER A 134 7.18 9.62 7.60
N ILE A 135 6.60 10.83 7.73
CA ILE A 135 5.24 11.03 8.23
C ILE A 135 4.58 12.10 7.35
N GLY A 136 3.40 11.80 6.82
CA GLY A 136 2.65 12.73 5.99
C GLY A 136 1.16 12.38 5.91
N THR A 137 0.42 13.15 5.13
CA THR A 137 -0.91 12.77 4.69
C THR A 137 -0.82 11.58 3.72
N PRO A 138 -1.91 10.82 3.50
CA PRO A 138 -1.93 9.75 2.50
C PRO A 138 -1.46 10.22 1.11
N GLY A 139 -1.94 11.39 0.67
CA GLY A 139 -1.55 11.97 -0.62
C GLY A 139 -0.05 12.29 -0.72
N GLU A 140 0.54 12.84 0.33
CA GLU A 140 1.99 13.12 0.39
C GLU A 140 2.79 11.81 0.41
N THR A 141 2.44 10.88 1.30
CA THR A 141 3.19 9.63 1.49
C THR A 141 3.14 8.72 0.24
N VAL A 142 1.99 8.64 -0.41
CA VAL A 142 1.80 7.81 -1.60
C VAL A 142 2.11 8.57 -2.87
N GLY A 143 1.63 9.81 -3.00
CA GLY A 143 1.80 10.62 -4.21
C GLY A 143 3.22 11.13 -4.41
N ARG A 144 3.91 11.51 -3.33
CA ARG A 144 5.27 12.07 -3.32
C ARG A 144 6.10 11.44 -2.20
N PRO A 145 6.49 10.17 -2.35
CA PRO A 145 7.27 9.48 -1.33
C PRO A 145 8.60 10.18 -1.07
N SER A 146 8.90 10.43 0.21
CA SER A 146 10.11 11.14 0.65
C SER A 146 11.26 10.22 1.06
N SER A 147 11.06 8.90 1.04
CA SER A 147 12.08 7.89 1.33
C SER A 147 11.94 6.68 0.42
N LEU A 148 13.00 5.88 0.28
CA LEU A 148 12.96 4.63 -0.47
C LEU A 148 11.93 3.65 0.08
N ALA A 149 11.77 3.61 1.41
CA ALA A 149 10.75 2.78 2.06
C ALA A 149 9.34 3.20 1.66
N ALA A 150 9.03 4.52 1.71
CA ALA A 150 7.75 5.05 1.25
C ALA A 150 7.52 4.77 -0.24
N MET A 151 8.55 4.92 -1.06
CA MET A 151 8.50 4.64 -2.50
C MET A 151 8.16 3.16 -2.78
N LYS A 152 8.77 2.22 -2.06
CA LYS A 152 8.46 0.78 -2.15
C LYS A 152 7.03 0.48 -1.74
N LEU A 153 6.60 0.99 -0.60
CA LEU A 153 5.23 0.81 -0.08
C LEU A 153 4.17 1.42 -0.99
N SER A 154 4.45 2.57 -1.61
CA SER A 154 3.51 3.24 -2.52
C SER A 154 3.25 2.48 -3.83
N GLY A 155 3.83 1.28 -4.01
CA GLY A 155 3.66 0.46 -5.21
C GLY A 155 4.49 0.93 -6.41
N CYS A 156 5.49 1.79 -6.20
CA CYS A 156 6.43 2.15 -7.24
C CYS A 156 7.23 0.91 -7.67
N LYS A 157 7.13 0.53 -8.94
CA LYS A 157 7.79 -0.66 -9.49
C LYS A 157 9.13 -0.35 -10.14
N ASN A 158 9.30 0.88 -10.63
CA ASN A 158 10.51 1.32 -11.29
C ASN A 158 11.28 2.21 -10.34
N MET A 159 12.31 1.66 -9.73
CA MET A 159 13.21 2.33 -8.81
C MET A 159 14.64 2.00 -9.20
N THR A 160 15.51 3.01 -9.19
CA THR A 160 16.92 2.87 -9.52
C THR A 160 17.73 3.85 -8.69
N ARG A 161 19.03 3.61 -8.57
CA ARG A 161 19.94 4.63 -8.06
C ARG A 161 20.02 5.78 -9.02
N CYS A 162 20.28 6.97 -8.48
CA CYS A 162 20.54 8.15 -9.31
C CYS A 162 21.70 8.96 -8.77
N GLU A 163 22.34 9.67 -9.68
CA GLU A 163 23.40 10.64 -9.41
C GLU A 163 22.92 12.01 -9.85
N TYR A 164 23.04 12.98 -8.96
CA TYR A 164 22.75 14.38 -9.28
C TYR A 164 23.64 14.88 -10.44
N ARG A 165 23.03 15.51 -11.45
CA ARG A 165 23.71 16.14 -12.59
C ARG A 165 23.35 17.61 -12.74
N GLY A 166 22.31 18.08 -12.08
CA GLY A 166 21.83 19.45 -12.10
C GLY A 166 20.47 19.56 -11.43
N ALA A 167 19.98 20.78 -11.24
CA ALA A 167 18.73 21.06 -10.50
C ALA A 167 17.51 20.29 -11.03
N HIS A 168 17.53 19.90 -12.30
CA HIS A 168 16.44 19.18 -12.96
C HIS A 168 16.94 17.97 -13.77
N THR A 169 18.11 17.41 -13.42
CA THR A 169 18.70 16.32 -14.19
C THR A 169 19.41 15.32 -13.31
N VAL A 170 19.16 14.05 -13.53
CA VAL A 170 19.80 12.93 -12.85
C VAL A 170 20.33 11.91 -13.85
N TRP A 171 21.44 11.27 -13.53
CA TRP A 171 21.96 10.10 -14.20
C TRP A 171 21.50 8.82 -13.47
N CYS A 172 21.00 7.84 -14.19
CA CYS A 172 20.56 6.55 -13.66
C CYS A 172 21.51 5.45 -14.13
N PRO A 173 22.52 5.06 -13.33
CA PRO A 173 23.57 4.12 -13.76
C PRO A 173 23.04 2.76 -14.20
N GLU A 174 22.05 2.21 -13.45
CA GLU A 174 21.48 0.89 -13.75
C GLU A 174 20.63 0.89 -15.03
N TRP A 175 20.04 2.02 -15.40
CA TRP A 175 19.26 2.18 -16.63
C TRP A 175 20.10 2.69 -17.80
N GLY A 176 21.28 3.25 -17.51
CA GLY A 176 22.17 3.84 -18.51
C GLY A 176 21.58 5.07 -19.21
N VAL A 177 20.70 5.82 -18.55
CA VAL A 177 20.01 6.98 -19.09
C VAL A 177 20.13 8.20 -18.18
N GLU A 178 20.09 9.38 -18.77
CA GLU A 178 19.97 10.66 -18.08
C GLU A 178 18.51 11.11 -18.14
N LEU A 179 17.90 11.42 -17.01
CA LEU A 179 16.49 11.81 -16.93
C LEU A 179 16.34 13.28 -16.52
N ASN A 180 15.45 13.99 -17.21
CA ASN A 180 14.98 15.30 -16.77
C ASN A 180 13.83 15.13 -15.79
N VAL A 181 13.82 15.95 -14.75
CA VAL A 181 12.82 15.95 -13.65
C VAL A 181 12.21 17.34 -13.56
N ASP A 182 10.90 17.45 -13.40
CA ASP A 182 10.23 18.76 -13.28
C ASP A 182 10.45 19.41 -11.90
N GLU A 183 10.56 18.61 -10.85
CA GLU A 183 10.88 19.10 -9.52
C GLU A 183 12.38 19.30 -9.35
N GLU A 184 12.78 20.19 -8.44
CA GLU A 184 14.18 20.40 -8.12
C GLU A 184 14.76 19.17 -7.44
N VAL A 185 15.84 18.64 -7.99
CA VAL A 185 16.52 17.45 -7.51
C VAL A 185 17.47 17.82 -6.37
N PRO A 186 17.35 17.22 -5.18
CA PRO A 186 18.33 17.42 -4.12
C PRO A 186 19.73 16.95 -4.55
N GLU A 187 20.78 17.73 -4.23
CA GLU A 187 22.17 17.38 -4.58
C GLU A 187 22.62 16.02 -4.01
N ASN A 188 22.01 15.62 -2.88
CA ASN A 188 22.25 14.32 -2.22
C ASN A 188 21.19 13.26 -2.58
N ALA A 189 20.47 13.40 -3.69
CA ALA A 189 19.55 12.38 -4.18
C ALA A 189 20.30 11.08 -4.48
N ILE A 190 19.78 9.96 -4.00
CA ILE A 190 20.41 8.63 -4.14
C ILE A 190 19.52 7.70 -4.97
N TYR A 191 18.20 7.83 -4.86
CA TYR A 191 17.25 6.98 -5.56
C TYR A 191 16.25 7.82 -6.34
N LEU A 192 15.82 7.24 -7.45
CA LEU A 192 14.76 7.75 -8.30
C LEU A 192 13.69 6.68 -8.45
N GLY A 193 12.44 7.10 -8.52
CA GLY A 193 11.31 6.23 -8.78
C GLY A 193 10.33 6.81 -9.78
N VAL A 194 9.69 5.92 -10.54
CA VAL A 194 8.56 6.24 -11.41
C VAL A 194 7.55 5.10 -11.42
N ARG A 195 6.27 5.43 -11.36
CA ARG A 195 5.21 4.40 -11.42
C ARG A 195 5.08 3.83 -12.82
N ALA A 196 4.88 2.52 -12.92
CA ALA A 196 4.69 1.85 -14.20
C ALA A 196 3.50 2.38 -15.00
N SER A 197 2.47 2.91 -14.33
CA SER A 197 1.30 3.51 -14.95
C SER A 197 1.53 4.89 -15.58
N TYR A 198 2.64 5.55 -15.27
CA TYR A 198 2.98 6.85 -15.85
C TYR A 198 3.94 6.73 -17.04
N ILE A 199 4.59 5.59 -17.20
CA ILE A 199 5.40 5.30 -18.36
C ILE A 199 4.46 4.90 -19.51
N HIS A 200 4.66 5.45 -20.70
CA HIS A 200 3.85 5.15 -21.86
C HIS A 200 4.71 5.12 -23.13
N LEU A 201 4.14 4.63 -24.21
CA LEU A 201 4.79 4.70 -25.53
C LEU A 201 4.92 6.16 -25.96
N ALA A 202 6.07 6.52 -26.53
CA ALA A 202 6.29 7.86 -27.03
C ALA A 202 5.36 8.13 -28.21
N THR A 203 4.40 8.99 -27.98
CA THR A 203 3.57 9.62 -29.00
C THR A 203 4.03 11.07 -29.11
N GLY A 204 3.85 11.73 -30.24
CA GLY A 204 4.42 13.04 -30.56
C GLY A 204 4.29 14.19 -29.51
N HIS A 205 3.77 13.92 -28.32
CA HIS A 205 3.60 14.86 -27.21
C HIS A 205 4.59 14.66 -26.05
N CYS A 206 5.59 13.79 -26.18
CA CYS A 206 6.62 13.59 -25.17
C CYS A 206 7.92 14.32 -25.56
N PRO A 207 8.18 15.54 -25.07
CA PRO A 207 9.30 16.34 -25.52
C PRO A 207 10.64 15.96 -24.89
N ARG A 208 10.63 15.20 -23.82
CA ARG A 208 11.82 14.83 -23.01
C ARG A 208 11.71 13.42 -22.49
N ASN A 209 12.84 12.82 -22.10
CA ASN A 209 12.91 11.45 -21.54
C ASN A 209 12.29 10.40 -22.45
N VAL A 210 12.62 10.44 -23.74
CA VAL A 210 12.23 9.40 -24.71
C VAL A 210 13.43 8.50 -24.95
N TYR A 211 13.24 7.19 -24.68
CA TYR A 211 14.31 6.21 -24.78
C TYR A 211 13.82 4.95 -25.49
N ARG A 212 14.67 4.45 -26.38
CA ARG A 212 14.44 3.18 -27.04
C ARG A 212 14.65 2.04 -26.07
N ALA A 213 13.71 1.11 -26.00
CA ALA A 213 13.76 -0.03 -25.10
C ALA A 213 13.25 -1.31 -25.76
N ARG A 214 13.79 -2.44 -25.37
CA ARG A 214 13.40 -3.76 -25.83
C ARG A 214 12.57 -4.48 -24.77
N ALA A 215 11.42 -5.01 -25.15
CA ALA A 215 10.61 -5.84 -24.32
C ALA A 215 11.26 -7.21 -24.10
N LEU A 216 11.60 -7.53 -22.86
CA LEU A 216 12.25 -8.78 -22.49
C LEU A 216 11.22 -9.85 -22.09
N HIS A 217 10.20 -9.44 -21.35
CA HIS A 217 9.19 -10.33 -20.80
C HIS A 217 7.85 -9.61 -20.72
N VAL A 218 6.79 -10.39 -20.97
CA VAL A 218 5.41 -9.93 -20.80
C VAL A 218 4.69 -10.86 -19.85
N SER A 219 3.79 -10.30 -19.05
CA SER A 219 2.92 -11.08 -18.17
C SER A 219 1.54 -10.46 -18.09
N ASP A 220 0.54 -11.31 -18.13
CA ASP A 220 -0.85 -10.93 -18.13
C ASP A 220 -1.51 -11.16 -16.78
N SER A 221 -2.21 -10.15 -16.30
CA SER A 221 -3.22 -10.29 -15.28
C SER A 221 -4.62 -10.13 -15.88
N ARG A 222 -5.64 -10.18 -15.05
CA ARG A 222 -7.04 -10.09 -15.52
C ARG A 222 -7.33 -8.79 -16.28
N PHE A 223 -6.76 -7.67 -15.85
CA PHE A 223 -7.04 -6.34 -16.40
C PHE A 223 -5.79 -5.62 -16.92
N GLU A 224 -4.62 -6.15 -16.65
CA GLU A 224 -3.36 -5.48 -16.91
C GLU A 224 -2.43 -6.37 -17.73
N HIS A 225 -1.72 -5.74 -18.64
CA HIS A 225 -0.62 -6.31 -19.40
C HIS A 225 0.68 -5.65 -18.93
N TRP A 226 1.55 -6.44 -18.33
CA TRP A 226 2.81 -5.96 -17.77
C TRP A 226 3.96 -6.30 -18.70
N VAL A 227 4.76 -5.32 -19.02
CA VAL A 227 5.93 -5.45 -19.89
C VAL A 227 7.18 -5.07 -19.11
N THR A 228 8.16 -5.96 -19.10
CA THR A 228 9.50 -5.69 -18.57
C THR A 228 10.39 -5.31 -19.74
N LEU A 229 11.01 -4.11 -19.67
CA LEU A 229 11.76 -3.50 -20.76
C LEU A 229 13.19 -3.18 -20.30
N ASP A 230 14.13 -3.31 -21.23
CA ASP A 230 15.53 -2.92 -21.07
C ASP A 230 15.84 -1.78 -22.05
N PHE A 231 16.51 -0.72 -21.55
CA PHE A 231 16.90 0.38 -22.40
C PHE A 231 18.03 -0.02 -23.36
N GLU A 232 17.88 0.29 -24.64
CA GLU A 232 18.92 0.07 -25.64
C GLU A 232 19.98 1.20 -25.56
N THR A 233 20.88 1.10 -24.58
CA THR A 233 21.98 2.06 -24.39
C THR A 233 23.33 1.36 -24.60
N GLU A 234 24.34 2.11 -25.08
CA GLU A 234 25.66 1.55 -25.40
C GLU A 234 26.37 0.86 -24.23
N LYS A 235 25.98 1.17 -22.99
CA LYS A 235 26.60 0.63 -21.77
C LYS A 235 25.98 -0.69 -21.27
N HIS A 236 24.83 -1.09 -21.76
CA HIS A 236 24.14 -2.30 -21.29
C HIS A 236 24.61 -3.60 -21.92
N SER A 237 25.39 -3.56 -22.98
CA SER A 237 25.77 -4.78 -23.72
C SER A 237 26.77 -5.70 -23.02
N GLU A 238 27.57 -5.22 -22.06
CA GLU A 238 28.70 -6.00 -21.53
C GLU A 238 28.57 -6.43 -20.04
N HIS A 239 27.84 -5.71 -19.20
CA HIS A 239 27.83 -5.97 -17.73
C HIS A 239 26.69 -6.84 -17.21
N GLN A 240 25.60 -7.02 -17.93
CA GLN A 240 24.39 -7.69 -17.43
C GLN A 240 24.42 -9.23 -17.49
N ARG A 241 25.40 -9.84 -18.13
CA ARG A 241 25.48 -11.31 -18.23
C ARG A 241 26.09 -12.02 -17.02
N ALA A 242 26.58 -11.29 -16.02
CA ALA A 242 27.49 -11.86 -15.02
C ALA A 242 26.96 -11.96 -13.58
N GLN A 243 25.85 -11.34 -13.16
CA GLN A 243 25.43 -11.40 -11.76
C GLN A 243 23.91 -11.51 -11.58
N GLY A 244 23.47 -12.68 -11.15
CA GLY A 244 22.09 -12.98 -10.76
C GLY A 244 21.70 -12.40 -9.39
N ALA A 245 21.73 -11.08 -9.20
CA ALA A 245 21.25 -10.43 -7.99
C ALA A 245 19.97 -9.62 -8.28
N TYR A 246 18.87 -10.09 -7.74
CA TYR A 246 17.50 -9.60 -7.91
C TYR A 246 17.20 -8.21 -7.29
N LEU A 247 18.16 -7.42 -6.85
CA LEU A 247 17.92 -6.24 -6.01
C LEU A 247 18.20 -4.87 -6.64
N GLU A 248 18.87 -4.80 -7.79
CA GLU A 248 19.03 -3.55 -8.53
C GLU A 248 18.49 -3.77 -9.95
N LYS A 249 17.25 -3.32 -10.16
CA LYS A 249 16.56 -3.56 -11.44
C LYS A 249 17.13 -2.66 -12.52
N SER A 250 17.93 -3.23 -13.39
CA SER A 250 18.28 -2.62 -14.68
C SER A 250 17.10 -2.50 -15.65
N TYR A 251 15.94 -3.01 -15.25
CA TYR A 251 14.75 -3.07 -16.08
C TYR A 251 13.69 -2.08 -15.65
N VAL A 252 12.93 -1.60 -16.63
CA VAL A 252 11.74 -0.76 -16.42
C VAL A 252 10.50 -1.59 -16.68
N GLN A 253 9.49 -1.41 -15.85
CA GLN A 253 8.17 -2.02 -16.00
C GLN A 253 7.17 -1.00 -16.55
N LEU A 254 6.52 -1.34 -17.62
CA LEU A 254 5.39 -0.64 -18.20
C LEU A 254 4.10 -1.43 -17.91
N LYS A 255 3.03 -0.72 -17.62
CA LYS A 255 1.70 -1.29 -17.44
C LYS A 255 0.77 -0.76 -18.52
N GLN A 256 0.15 -1.67 -19.28
CA GLN A 256 -0.90 -1.36 -20.22
C GLN A 256 -2.24 -1.87 -19.67
N ASP A 257 -3.25 -1.02 -19.66
CA ASP A 257 -4.61 -1.38 -19.24
C ASP A 257 -5.33 -2.10 -20.39
N LYS A 258 -5.77 -3.34 -20.17
CA LYS A 258 -6.46 -4.16 -21.18
C LYS A 258 -7.82 -3.60 -21.61
N LEU A 259 -8.39 -2.69 -20.85
CA LEU A 259 -9.63 -2.03 -21.20
C LEU A 259 -9.42 -0.74 -22.00
N ALA A 260 -8.23 -0.13 -21.88
CA ALA A 260 -7.89 1.14 -22.52
C ALA A 260 -7.09 0.97 -23.83
N VAL A 261 -6.36 -0.14 -23.98
CA VAL A 261 -5.47 -0.41 -25.12
C VAL A 261 -6.09 -1.51 -25.98
N ARG A 262 -6.02 -1.36 -27.30
CA ARG A 262 -6.50 -2.39 -28.24
C ARG A 262 -5.58 -3.61 -28.19
N GLN A 263 -6.15 -4.79 -28.42
CA GLN A 263 -5.41 -6.06 -28.33
C GLN A 263 -4.23 -6.17 -29.30
N ASP A 264 -4.35 -5.53 -30.47
CA ASP A 264 -3.29 -5.46 -31.48
C ASP A 264 -2.17 -4.44 -31.16
N GLU A 265 -2.36 -3.62 -30.14
CA GLU A 265 -1.40 -2.61 -29.69
C GLU A 265 -0.61 -3.05 -28.43
N PHE A 266 -0.84 -4.27 -27.93
CA PHE A 266 -0.05 -4.79 -26.79
C PHE A 266 1.36 -5.14 -27.24
N ILE A 267 2.32 -4.66 -26.43
CA ILE A 267 3.74 -4.95 -26.63
C ILE A 267 3.99 -6.44 -26.39
N GLN A 268 4.71 -7.08 -27.30
CA GLN A 268 5.11 -8.47 -27.18
C GLN A 268 6.59 -8.59 -26.81
N ALA A 269 6.98 -9.73 -26.27
CA ALA A 269 8.39 -10.01 -25.99
C ALA A 269 9.23 -9.96 -27.29
N GLY A 270 10.32 -9.21 -27.25
CA GLY A 270 11.19 -8.95 -28.40
C GLY A 270 10.90 -7.64 -29.12
N ASP A 271 9.75 -7.02 -28.93
CA ASP A 271 9.44 -5.72 -29.53
C ASP A 271 10.41 -4.64 -29.06
N VAL A 272 10.72 -3.72 -29.97
CA VAL A 272 11.50 -2.53 -29.67
C VAL A 272 10.59 -1.32 -29.78
N VAL A 273 10.50 -0.58 -28.70
CA VAL A 273 9.57 0.55 -28.55
C VAL A 273 10.28 1.79 -28.04
N ASP A 274 9.75 2.95 -28.35
CA ASP A 274 10.18 4.19 -27.76
C ASP A 274 9.30 4.50 -26.55
N LEU A 275 9.91 4.55 -25.36
CA LEU A 275 9.24 4.84 -24.09
C LEU A 275 9.36 6.33 -23.76
N CYS A 276 8.28 6.89 -23.27
CA CYS A 276 8.25 8.20 -22.64
C CYS A 276 8.15 8.05 -21.12
N ILE A 277 9.06 8.69 -20.39
CA ILE A 277 9.00 8.85 -18.92
C ILE A 277 8.74 10.33 -18.63
N PRO A 278 7.50 10.73 -18.31
CA PRO A 278 7.19 12.13 -18.07
C PRO A 278 8.02 12.71 -16.93
N PRO A 279 8.68 13.88 -17.08
CA PRO A 279 9.46 14.51 -16.02
C PRO A 279 8.67 14.75 -14.72
N SER A 280 7.38 15.05 -14.84
CA SER A 280 6.45 15.26 -13.71
C SER A 280 6.09 13.99 -12.93
N ALA A 281 6.38 12.81 -13.49
CA ALA A 281 6.09 11.51 -12.88
C ALA A 281 7.28 10.93 -12.09
N ILE A 282 8.40 11.61 -12.08
CA ILE A 282 9.66 11.17 -11.47
C ILE A 282 9.77 11.76 -10.07
N TYR A 283 10.06 10.91 -9.09
CA TYR A 283 10.41 11.31 -7.72
C TYR A 283 11.87 10.99 -7.45
N THR A 284 12.53 11.86 -6.67
CA THR A 284 13.89 11.60 -6.17
C THR A 284 13.89 11.62 -4.66
N VAL A 285 14.65 10.71 -4.02
CA VAL A 285 14.77 10.62 -2.57
C VAL A 285 16.23 10.50 -2.15
N THR A 286 16.51 10.93 -0.91
CA THR A 286 17.87 11.03 -0.36
C THR A 286 18.24 9.88 0.59
N HIS A 287 17.28 9.00 0.92
CA HIS A 287 17.47 7.87 1.83
C HIS A 287 16.40 6.79 1.63
#